data_345d5fd7d123bfaad5dcfe227ee6ba8a
#
_entry.id   345d5fd7d123bfaad5dcfe227ee6ba8a
#
_cell.length_a   1.000
_cell.length_b   1.000
_cell.length_c   1.000
_cell.angle_alpha   90.00
_cell.angle_beta   90.00
_cell.angle_gamma   90.00
#
_symmetry.space_group_name_H-M   'P 1'
#
loop_
_entity.id
_entity.type
_entity.pdbx_description
1 polymer ?
#
loop_
_entity_poly.entity_id
_entity_poly.type
_entity_poly.pdbx_seq_one_letter_code
_entity_poly.pdbx_strand_id
1 'polypeptide(L)'
;MRDFSIDIIWAKLQMAIAAIGGWLGYFLGGMDGLLTALLIFMAVDYVTGLMCAVADKKLSSSVGFKGICKKVLIIMLVGVAHIVDLHVVGTGNALRGAVVCFYLSNEGVSLLENAAHLGLPVPEKMKSILAQLHNRIDDTNIDQGGGE
;
A
#
# COMPACT_ATOMS: atom_id res chain seq x y z
N MET A 1 -24.95 10.76 36.48
CA MET A 1 -24.71 9.33 36.20
C MET A 1 -24.53 8.99 34.71
N ARG A 2 -25.15 9.71 33.76
CA ARG A 2 -24.96 9.47 32.31
C ARG A 2 -23.55 9.84 31.82
N ASP A 3 -22.99 10.94 32.30
CA ASP A 3 -21.70 11.44 31.82
C ASP A 3 -20.52 10.52 32.18
N PHE A 4 -20.53 9.97 33.39
CA PHE A 4 -19.48 9.04 33.85
C PHE A 4 -19.39 7.74 33.02
N SER A 5 -20.53 7.23 32.55
CA SER A 5 -20.56 6.02 31.71
C SER A 5 -20.01 6.32 30.30
N ILE A 6 -20.27 7.51 29.77
CA ILE A 6 -19.77 7.95 28.46
C ILE A 6 -18.24 8.11 28.52
N ASP A 7 -17.71 8.71 29.58
CA ASP A 7 -16.26 8.91 29.76
C ASP A 7 -15.51 7.57 29.82
N ILE A 8 -16.09 6.59 30.53
CA ILE A 8 -15.51 5.24 30.59
C ILE A 8 -15.51 4.56 29.20
N ILE A 9 -16.57 4.70 28.44
CA ILE A 9 -16.68 4.13 27.10
C ILE A 9 -15.64 4.80 26.17
N TRP A 10 -15.51 6.11 26.24
CA TRP A 10 -14.50 6.87 25.48
C TRP A 10 -13.07 6.43 25.84
N ALA A 11 -12.76 6.31 27.13
CA ALA A 11 -11.45 5.85 27.58
C ALA A 11 -11.11 4.44 27.08
N LYS A 12 -12.08 3.51 27.14
CA LYS A 12 -11.90 2.15 26.63
C LYS A 12 -11.72 2.13 25.12
N LEU A 13 -12.45 2.95 24.38
CA LEU A 13 -12.31 3.08 22.93
C LEU A 13 -10.92 3.62 22.56
N GLN A 14 -10.46 4.66 23.25
CA GLN A 14 -9.12 5.23 23.04
C GLN A 14 -8.02 4.21 23.34
N MET A 15 -8.15 3.45 24.42
CA MET A 15 -7.18 2.39 24.74
C MET A 15 -7.17 1.27 23.68
N ALA A 16 -8.33 0.87 23.18
CA ALA A 16 -8.43 -0.13 22.11
C ALA A 16 -7.78 0.36 20.81
N ILE A 17 -8.05 1.61 20.42
CA ILE A 17 -7.44 2.24 19.23
C ILE A 17 -5.92 2.35 19.41
N ALA A 18 -5.44 2.77 20.59
CA ALA A 18 -4.02 2.87 20.87
C ALA A 18 -3.32 1.50 20.85
N ALA A 19 -3.95 0.46 21.38
CA ALA A 19 -3.42 -0.90 21.35
C ALA A 19 -3.33 -1.46 19.92
N ILE A 20 -4.38 -1.28 19.13
CA ILE A 20 -4.39 -1.68 17.71
C ILE A 20 -3.33 -0.89 16.91
N GLY A 21 -3.26 0.43 17.10
CA GLY A 21 -2.27 1.28 16.45
C GLY A 21 -0.84 0.92 16.83
N GLY A 22 -0.59 0.64 18.11
CA GLY A 22 0.71 0.19 18.60
C GLY A 22 1.12 -1.16 18.01
N TRP A 23 0.20 -2.11 17.96
CA TRP A 23 0.44 -3.42 17.36
C TRP A 23 0.71 -3.33 15.85
N LEU A 24 -0.10 -2.55 15.12
CA LEU A 24 0.12 -2.30 13.70
C LEU A 24 1.46 -1.60 13.45
N GLY A 25 1.81 -0.61 14.28
CA GLY A 25 3.10 0.07 14.20
C GLY A 25 4.27 -0.89 14.39
N TYR A 26 4.19 -1.79 15.37
CA TYR A 26 5.18 -2.84 15.56
C TYR A 26 5.24 -3.80 14.37
N PHE A 27 4.09 -4.29 13.91
CA PHE A 27 3.99 -5.22 12.79
C PHE A 27 4.57 -4.65 11.49
N LEU A 28 4.37 -3.35 11.24
CA LEU A 28 4.84 -2.67 10.03
C LEU A 28 6.29 -2.16 10.13
N GLY A 29 6.92 -2.26 11.29
CA GLY A 29 8.28 -1.77 11.52
C GLY A 29 8.39 -0.26 11.74
N GLY A 30 7.32 0.35 12.25
CA GLY A 30 7.21 1.77 12.52
C GLY A 30 6.77 2.59 11.30
N MET A 31 6.36 3.84 11.60
CA MET A 31 5.96 4.81 10.58
C MET A 31 7.18 5.62 10.14
N ASP A 32 7.73 5.31 8.98
CA ASP A 32 8.79 6.06 8.32
C ASP A 32 8.30 6.78 7.05
N GLY A 33 9.19 7.53 6.41
CA GLY A 33 8.86 8.28 5.20
C GLY A 33 8.44 7.39 4.03
N LEU A 34 9.04 6.20 3.88
CA LEU A 34 8.70 5.25 2.82
C LEU A 34 7.31 4.66 3.02
N LEU A 35 7.01 4.19 4.23
CA LEU A 35 5.67 3.67 4.53
C LEU A 35 4.60 4.75 4.42
N THR A 36 4.91 5.97 4.89
CA THR A 36 3.99 7.12 4.75
C THR A 36 3.71 7.42 3.28
N ALA A 37 4.73 7.44 2.43
CA ALA A 37 4.55 7.64 1.00
C ALA A 37 3.69 6.53 0.37
N LEU A 38 3.96 5.25 0.70
CA LEU A 38 3.16 4.14 0.22
C LEU A 38 1.69 4.28 0.60
N LEU A 39 1.38 4.60 1.85
CA LEU A 39 0.00 4.76 2.31
C LEU A 39 -0.73 5.91 1.59
N ILE A 40 -0.03 7.03 1.36
CA ILE A 40 -0.58 8.16 0.60
C ILE A 40 -0.86 7.74 -0.84
N PHE A 41 0.10 7.09 -1.52
CA PHE A 41 -0.07 6.63 -2.89
C PHE A 41 -1.23 5.63 -3.02
N MET A 42 -1.33 4.67 -2.10
CA MET A 42 -2.44 3.72 -2.04
C MET A 42 -3.80 4.41 -1.88
N ALA A 43 -3.88 5.44 -1.02
CA ALA A 43 -5.12 6.19 -0.81
C ALA A 43 -5.51 6.98 -2.07
N VAL A 44 -4.56 7.68 -2.69
CA VAL A 44 -4.80 8.49 -3.89
C VAL A 44 -5.13 7.59 -5.09
N ASP A 45 -4.40 6.47 -5.28
CA ASP A 45 -4.71 5.48 -6.32
C ASP A 45 -6.13 4.91 -6.16
N TYR A 46 -6.53 4.56 -4.93
CA TYR A 46 -7.88 4.06 -4.68
C TYR A 46 -8.95 5.09 -5.05
N VAL A 47 -8.77 6.34 -4.66
CA VAL A 47 -9.72 7.43 -4.99
C VAL A 47 -9.78 7.66 -6.50
N THR A 48 -8.63 7.76 -7.17
CA THR A 48 -8.59 7.97 -8.63
C THR A 48 -9.12 6.77 -9.40
N GLY A 49 -8.88 5.55 -8.95
CA GLY A 49 -9.48 4.34 -9.53
C GLY A 49 -11.01 4.32 -9.42
N LEU A 50 -11.56 4.77 -8.28
CA LEU A 50 -13.00 4.96 -8.13
C LEU A 50 -13.54 6.06 -9.08
N MET A 51 -12.81 7.16 -9.25
CA MET A 51 -13.19 8.21 -10.21
C MET A 51 -13.25 7.66 -11.64
N CYS A 52 -12.27 6.85 -12.05
CA CYS A 52 -12.27 6.15 -13.35
C CYS A 52 -13.50 5.24 -13.49
N ALA A 53 -13.81 4.44 -12.46
CA ALA A 53 -14.97 3.56 -12.47
C ALA A 53 -16.30 4.32 -12.57
N VAL A 54 -16.40 5.50 -11.97
CA VAL A 54 -17.56 6.40 -12.12
C VAL A 54 -17.64 6.95 -13.54
N ALA A 55 -16.52 7.42 -14.11
CA ALA A 55 -16.45 7.95 -15.47
C ALA A 55 -16.89 6.90 -16.50
N ASP A 56 -16.46 5.66 -16.32
CA ASP A 56 -16.81 4.51 -17.17
C ASP A 56 -18.21 3.94 -16.91
N LYS A 57 -18.94 4.46 -15.93
CA LYS A 57 -20.24 3.91 -15.48
C LYS A 57 -20.17 2.44 -15.03
N LYS A 58 -19.01 2.02 -14.54
CA LYS A 58 -18.72 0.65 -14.06
C LYS A 58 -18.56 0.56 -12.55
N LEU A 59 -18.90 1.63 -11.82
CA LEU A 59 -18.81 1.62 -10.37
C LEU A 59 -19.73 0.56 -9.76
N SER A 60 -19.16 -0.31 -8.97
CA SER A 60 -19.91 -1.33 -8.22
C SER A 60 -19.23 -1.61 -6.87
N SER A 61 -20.01 -2.13 -5.93
CA SER A 61 -19.48 -2.52 -4.61
C SER A 61 -18.35 -3.55 -4.72
N SER A 62 -18.39 -4.43 -5.71
CA SER A 62 -17.35 -5.44 -5.94
C SER A 62 -16.05 -4.80 -6.42
N VAL A 63 -16.09 -3.78 -7.25
CA VAL A 63 -14.91 -3.02 -7.70
C VAL A 63 -14.25 -2.33 -6.52
N GLY A 64 -15.02 -1.60 -5.72
CA GLY A 64 -14.50 -0.94 -4.52
C GLY A 64 -13.92 -1.91 -3.50
N PHE A 65 -14.64 -3.01 -3.22
CA PHE A 65 -14.18 -4.03 -2.27
C PHE A 65 -12.88 -4.71 -2.72
N LYS A 66 -12.76 -5.08 -4.00
CA LYS A 66 -11.54 -5.66 -4.57
C LYS A 66 -10.33 -4.72 -4.43
N GLY A 67 -10.55 -3.42 -4.64
CA GLY A 67 -9.51 -2.40 -4.44
C GLY A 67 -9.03 -2.34 -2.99
N ILE A 68 -9.93 -2.36 -2.00
CA ILE A 68 -9.59 -2.38 -0.58
C ILE A 68 -8.82 -3.65 -0.22
N CYS A 69 -9.29 -4.84 -0.66
CA CYS A 69 -8.61 -6.10 -0.39
C CYS A 69 -7.17 -6.09 -0.90
N LYS A 70 -6.94 -5.56 -2.10
CA LYS A 70 -5.60 -5.43 -2.68
C LYS A 70 -4.68 -4.60 -1.78
N LYS A 71 -5.17 -3.46 -1.27
CA LYS A 71 -4.40 -2.56 -0.40
C LYS A 71 -4.15 -3.16 1.00
N VAL A 72 -5.10 -3.89 1.54
CA VAL A 72 -4.89 -4.66 2.78
C VAL A 72 -3.79 -5.72 2.59
N LEU A 73 -3.81 -6.44 1.47
CA LEU A 73 -2.76 -7.42 1.14
C LEU A 73 -1.37 -6.78 1.06
N ILE A 74 -1.24 -5.60 0.45
CA ILE A 74 0.03 -4.87 0.39
C ILE A 74 0.54 -4.56 1.80
N ILE A 75 -0.32 -4.04 2.68
CA ILE A 75 0.03 -3.75 4.08
C ILE A 75 0.48 -5.03 4.81
N MET A 76 -0.21 -6.16 4.59
CA MET A 76 0.18 -7.44 5.17
C MET A 76 1.55 -7.90 4.69
N LEU A 77 1.85 -7.74 3.39
CA LEU A 77 3.15 -8.11 2.82
C LEU A 77 4.30 -7.25 3.36
N VAL A 78 4.08 -5.95 3.56
CA VAL A 78 5.04 -5.07 4.23
C VAL A 78 5.33 -5.55 5.66
N GLY A 79 4.29 -5.90 6.41
CA GLY A 79 4.43 -6.42 7.76
C GLY A 79 5.17 -7.78 7.80
N VAL A 80 4.84 -8.70 6.90
CA VAL A 80 5.56 -9.98 6.77
C VAL A 80 7.03 -9.74 6.45
N ALA A 81 7.33 -8.86 5.51
CA ALA A 81 8.72 -8.51 5.17
C ALA A 81 9.48 -7.94 6.37
N HIS A 82 8.84 -7.08 7.17
CA HIS A 82 9.43 -6.58 8.42
C HIS A 82 9.72 -7.69 9.42
N ILE A 83 8.78 -8.61 9.63
CA ILE A 83 8.97 -9.74 10.55
C ILE A 83 10.11 -10.66 10.07
N VAL A 84 10.24 -10.87 8.76
CA VAL A 84 11.35 -11.64 8.19
C VAL A 84 12.69 -10.91 8.39
N ASP A 85 12.73 -9.59 8.15
CA ASP A 85 13.94 -8.79 8.44
C ASP A 85 14.34 -8.90 9.91
N LEU A 86 13.38 -8.83 10.83
CA LEU A 86 13.63 -8.83 12.26
C LEU A 86 14.10 -10.18 12.80
N HIS A 87 13.50 -11.27 12.33
CA HIS A 87 13.69 -12.60 12.93
C HIS A 87 14.55 -13.56 12.11
N VAL A 88 14.69 -13.32 10.80
CA VAL A 88 15.41 -14.24 9.90
C VAL A 88 16.70 -13.60 9.37
N VAL A 89 16.59 -12.36 8.85
CA VAL A 89 17.75 -11.66 8.28
C VAL A 89 18.64 -11.06 9.38
N GLY A 90 18.03 -10.59 10.46
CA GLY A 90 18.73 -10.11 11.66
C GLY A 90 19.42 -8.74 11.52
N THR A 91 19.42 -8.13 10.35
CA THR A 91 20.07 -6.83 10.11
C THR A 91 19.26 -5.94 9.17
N GLY A 92 18.83 -4.77 9.71
CA GLY A 92 18.24 -3.71 8.92
C GLY A 92 16.79 -3.99 8.48
N ASN A 93 16.30 -3.12 7.60
CA ASN A 93 14.95 -3.20 7.01
C ASN A 93 15.04 -3.41 5.48
N ALA A 94 15.97 -4.25 5.01
CA ALA A 94 16.26 -4.36 3.59
C ALA A 94 15.11 -4.98 2.80
N LEU A 95 14.54 -6.10 3.29
CA LEU A 95 13.41 -6.75 2.64
C LEU A 95 12.14 -5.90 2.74
N ARG A 96 11.87 -5.34 3.92
CA ARG A 96 10.75 -4.38 4.10
C ARG A 96 10.88 -3.21 3.15
N GLY A 97 12.07 -2.60 3.07
CA GLY A 97 12.36 -1.48 2.17
C GLY A 97 12.12 -1.84 0.71
N ALA A 98 12.61 -3.01 0.28
CA ALA A 98 12.39 -3.51 -1.08
C ALA A 98 10.90 -3.70 -1.40
N VAL A 99 10.15 -4.33 -0.50
CA VAL A 99 8.69 -4.53 -0.65
C VAL A 99 7.95 -3.19 -0.70
N VAL A 100 8.28 -2.24 0.18
CA VAL A 100 7.66 -0.90 0.16
C VAL A 100 7.97 -0.18 -1.16
N CYS A 101 9.22 -0.17 -1.62
CA CYS A 101 9.60 0.48 -2.88
C CYS A 101 8.92 -0.18 -4.08
N PHE A 102 8.80 -1.51 -4.10
CA PHE A 102 8.09 -2.23 -5.15
C PHE A 102 6.64 -1.78 -5.26
N TYR A 103 5.90 -1.82 -4.14
CA TYR A 103 4.50 -1.43 -4.17
C TYR A 103 4.30 0.08 -4.36
N LEU A 104 5.19 0.93 -3.85
CA LEU A 104 5.17 2.37 -4.11
C LEU A 104 5.29 2.66 -5.61
N SER A 105 6.17 1.94 -6.32
CA SER A 105 6.31 2.04 -7.77
C SER A 105 5.04 1.58 -8.49
N ASN A 106 4.46 0.45 -8.10
CA ASN A 106 3.21 -0.05 -8.69
C ASN A 106 2.02 0.90 -8.47
N GLU A 107 1.86 1.42 -7.26
CA GLU A 107 0.81 2.40 -6.96
C GLU A 107 1.03 3.70 -7.75
N GLY A 108 2.31 4.10 -7.96
CA GLY A 108 2.66 5.25 -8.79
C GLY A 108 2.29 5.06 -10.27
N VAL A 109 2.55 3.87 -10.83
CA VAL A 109 2.12 3.52 -12.20
C VAL A 109 0.61 3.58 -12.31
N SER A 110 -0.10 2.91 -11.39
CA SER A 110 -1.56 2.88 -11.38
C SER A 110 -2.17 4.29 -11.29
N LEU A 111 -1.58 5.15 -10.45
CA LEU A 111 -2.01 6.55 -10.34
C LEU A 111 -1.87 7.32 -11.66
N LEU A 112 -0.77 7.12 -12.39
CA LEU A 112 -0.57 7.77 -13.70
C LEU A 112 -1.50 7.20 -14.78
N GLU A 113 -1.78 5.90 -14.74
CA GLU A 113 -2.76 5.27 -15.61
C GLU A 113 -4.17 5.84 -15.36
N ASN A 114 -4.56 5.96 -14.10
CA ASN A 114 -5.82 6.59 -13.72
C ASN A 114 -5.89 8.06 -14.16
N ALA A 115 -4.80 8.82 -13.98
CA ALA A 115 -4.72 10.21 -14.42
C ALA A 115 -4.86 10.34 -15.94
N ALA A 116 -4.17 9.49 -16.70
CA ALA A 116 -4.27 9.45 -18.17
C ALA A 116 -5.69 9.05 -18.61
N HIS A 117 -6.30 8.09 -17.94
CA HIS A 117 -7.67 7.65 -18.22
C HIS A 117 -8.69 8.79 -18.01
N LEU A 118 -8.47 9.63 -17.00
CA LEU A 118 -9.29 10.81 -16.72
C LEU A 118 -8.97 12.02 -17.64
N GLY A 119 -8.07 11.85 -18.62
CA GLY A 119 -7.75 12.86 -19.62
C GLY A 119 -6.64 13.84 -19.21
N LEU A 120 -5.96 13.61 -18.09
CA LEU A 120 -4.80 14.43 -17.75
C LEU A 120 -3.61 14.10 -18.65
N PRO A 121 -2.85 15.10 -19.15
CA PRO A 121 -1.65 14.86 -19.95
C PRO A 121 -0.56 14.26 -19.04
N VAL A 122 -0.20 13.01 -19.30
CA VAL A 122 0.92 12.35 -18.61
C VAL A 122 2.12 12.36 -19.55
N PRO A 123 3.26 12.98 -19.19
CA PRO A 123 4.45 13.00 -20.01
C PRO A 123 4.94 11.58 -20.34
N GLU A 124 5.22 11.31 -21.62
CA GLU A 124 5.70 9.99 -22.08
C GLU A 124 6.96 9.51 -21.33
N LYS A 125 7.80 10.46 -20.91
CA LYS A 125 9.00 10.18 -20.12
C LYS A 125 8.68 9.59 -18.74
N MET A 126 7.57 9.99 -18.10
CA MET A 126 7.11 9.40 -16.84
C MET A 126 6.57 8.00 -17.06
N LYS A 127 5.78 7.77 -18.11
CA LYS A 127 5.28 6.44 -18.47
C LYS A 127 6.42 5.48 -18.76
N SER A 128 7.44 5.91 -19.52
CA SER A 128 8.58 5.06 -19.83
C SER A 128 9.43 4.70 -18.63
N ILE A 129 9.68 5.63 -17.70
CA ILE A 129 10.42 5.37 -16.47
C ILE A 129 9.68 4.35 -15.60
N LEU A 130 8.37 4.51 -15.47
CA LEU A 130 7.55 3.61 -14.64
C LEU A 130 7.41 2.22 -15.27
N ALA A 131 7.25 2.15 -16.60
CA ALA A 131 7.27 0.88 -17.33
C ALA A 131 8.62 0.16 -17.21
N GLN A 132 9.74 0.88 -17.25
CA GLN A 132 11.07 0.29 -17.03
C GLN A 132 11.26 -0.24 -15.62
N LEU A 133 10.71 0.43 -14.59
CA LEU A 133 10.71 -0.05 -13.21
C LEU A 133 9.88 -1.34 -13.06
N HIS A 134 8.73 -1.39 -13.73
CA HIS A 134 7.88 -2.58 -13.72
C HIS A 134 8.56 -3.78 -14.40
N ASN A 135 9.09 -3.59 -15.60
CA ASN A 135 9.74 -4.67 -16.37
C ASN A 135 11.03 -5.18 -15.73
N ARG A 136 11.83 -4.32 -15.09
CA ARG A 136 13.06 -4.77 -14.38
C ARG A 136 12.76 -5.73 -13.23
N ILE A 137 11.58 -5.66 -12.65
CA ILE A 137 11.18 -6.52 -11.55
C ILE A 137 10.70 -7.87 -12.08
N ASP A 138 10.03 -7.87 -13.23
CA ASP A 138 9.60 -9.12 -13.90
C ASP A 138 10.81 -9.91 -14.43
N ASP A 139 11.81 -9.26 -15.02
CA ASP A 139 13.04 -9.89 -15.52
C ASP A 139 13.88 -10.52 -14.40
N THR A 140 13.93 -9.92 -13.20
CA THR A 140 14.65 -10.50 -12.05
C THR A 140 13.99 -11.78 -11.51
N ASN A 141 12.70 -11.97 -11.72
CA ASN A 141 11.96 -13.16 -11.29
C ASN A 141 12.08 -14.34 -12.28
N ILE A 142 12.45 -14.08 -13.53
CA ILE A 142 12.57 -15.15 -14.57
C ILE A 142 13.96 -15.81 -14.52
N ASP A 143 15.00 -15.07 -14.13
CA ASP A 143 16.39 -15.58 -14.14
C ASP A 143 16.73 -16.46 -12.93
N GLN A 144 15.87 -16.55 -11.92
CA GLN A 144 16.04 -17.44 -10.76
C GLN A 144 15.25 -18.76 -10.86
N GLY A 145 14.49 -18.97 -11.94
CA GLY A 145 13.68 -20.18 -12.15
C GLY A 145 14.25 -21.22 -13.12
N GLY A 146 15.45 -21.01 -13.65
CA GLY A 146 16.06 -21.84 -14.67
C GLY A 146 17.42 -22.40 -14.28
N GLY A 147 17.47 -23.22 -13.25
CA GLY A 147 18.66 -23.97 -12.88
C GLY A 147 18.26 -25.30 -12.24
N GLU A 148 18.12 -26.31 -13.06
CA GLU A 148 18.11 -27.71 -12.62
C GLU A 148 19.45 -28.10 -12.01
#